data_44670b0d56e739f6a925780baea36fb9
#
_entry.id   44670b0d56e739f6a925780baea36fb9
#
_cell.length_a   1.000
_cell.length_b   1.000
_cell.length_c   1.000
_cell.angle_alpha   90.00
_cell.angle_beta   90.00
_cell.angle_gamma   90.00
#
_symmetry.space_group_name_H-M   'P 1'
#
loop_
_entity.id
_entity.type
_entity.pdbx_description
1 polymer ?
#
loop_
_entity_poly.entity_id
_entity_poly.type
_entity_poly.pdbx_seq_one_letter_code
_entity_poly.pdbx_strand_id
1 'polypeptide(L)'
;SDSTISYKAQNLLEQAKKIQQLSNSTNTMLIWIAGISLLVGGIGVMNIMLVSVTERTSEIGLKKAIGAKKKAILMQFLTEAVVLTSLGGLLGVISGILLAFVISSLNQIPVAISVEASIVAVVFSMVIGIVFGLLPSYKAANLDPIDALRRE
;
A
#
# COMPACT_ATOMS: atom_id res chain seq x y z
N SER A 1 14.32 -54.63 -0.73
CA SER A 1 13.70 -54.04 0.42
C SER A 1 14.31 -52.67 0.81
N ASP A 2 15.59 -52.60 1.17
CA ASP A 2 16.23 -51.32 1.51
C ASP A 2 16.32 -50.38 0.31
N SER A 3 16.60 -50.91 -0.88
CA SER A 3 16.60 -50.13 -2.12
C SER A 3 15.22 -49.57 -2.46
N THR A 4 14.16 -50.35 -2.22
CA THR A 4 12.77 -49.94 -2.46
C THR A 4 12.37 -48.80 -1.51
N ILE A 5 12.75 -48.89 -0.24
CA ILE A 5 12.51 -47.84 0.78
C ILE A 5 13.26 -46.58 0.41
N SER A 6 14.51 -46.70 -0.05
CA SER A 6 15.33 -45.55 -0.48
C SER A 6 14.71 -44.88 -1.70
N TYR A 7 14.20 -45.64 -2.68
CA TYR A 7 13.49 -45.07 -3.85
C TYR A 7 12.23 -44.31 -3.47
N LYS A 8 11.43 -44.89 -2.55
CA LYS A 8 10.22 -44.20 -2.06
C LYS A 8 10.56 -42.94 -1.32
N ALA A 9 11.61 -42.93 -0.50
CA ALA A 9 12.07 -41.76 0.22
C ALA A 9 12.54 -40.67 -0.74
N GLN A 10 13.28 -40.98 -1.81
CA GLN A 10 13.70 -40.05 -2.83
C GLN A 10 12.50 -39.43 -3.58
N ASN A 11 11.52 -40.28 -3.97
CA ASN A 11 10.32 -39.81 -4.64
C ASN A 11 9.51 -38.86 -3.77
N LEU A 12 9.39 -39.13 -2.47
CA LEU A 12 8.71 -38.24 -1.53
C LEU A 12 9.44 -36.93 -1.38
N LEU A 13 10.78 -36.95 -1.33
CA LEU A 13 11.60 -35.72 -1.25
C LEU A 13 11.46 -34.90 -2.54
N GLU A 14 11.46 -35.52 -3.70
CA GLU A 14 11.27 -34.83 -4.99
C GLU A 14 9.89 -34.18 -5.08
N GLN A 15 8.84 -34.90 -4.64
CA GLN A 15 7.48 -34.35 -4.57
C GLN A 15 7.40 -33.17 -3.62
N ALA A 16 8.01 -33.27 -2.43
CA ALA A 16 8.07 -32.20 -1.46
C ALA A 16 8.78 -30.96 -2.02
N LYS A 17 9.90 -31.16 -2.75
CA LYS A 17 10.62 -30.06 -3.41
C LYS A 17 9.78 -29.39 -4.48
N LYS A 18 9.06 -30.17 -5.31
CA LYS A 18 8.16 -29.63 -6.34
C LYS A 18 7.03 -28.81 -5.73
N ILE A 19 6.41 -29.30 -4.67
CA ILE A 19 5.36 -28.58 -3.94
C ILE A 19 5.93 -27.27 -3.38
N GLN A 20 7.12 -27.32 -2.79
CA GLN A 20 7.77 -26.14 -2.26
C GLN A 20 8.10 -25.12 -3.35
N GLN A 21 8.58 -25.55 -4.51
CA GLN A 21 8.83 -24.68 -5.66
C GLN A 21 7.55 -24.03 -6.18
N LEU A 22 6.46 -24.80 -6.28
CA LEU A 22 5.16 -24.28 -6.69
C LEU A 22 4.64 -23.25 -5.67
N SER A 23 4.78 -23.53 -4.39
CA SER A 23 4.40 -22.61 -3.32
C SER A 23 5.19 -21.33 -3.40
N ASN A 24 6.51 -21.40 -3.57
CA ASN A 24 7.38 -20.24 -3.71
C ASN A 24 7.04 -19.41 -4.95
N SER A 25 6.76 -20.06 -6.07
CA SER A 25 6.35 -19.39 -7.31
C SER A 25 5.03 -18.67 -7.14
N THR A 26 4.05 -19.32 -6.50
CA THR A 26 2.75 -18.72 -6.21
C THR A 26 2.88 -17.51 -5.30
N ASN A 27 3.67 -17.63 -4.23
CA ASN A 27 3.93 -16.52 -3.32
C ASN A 27 4.60 -15.35 -4.03
N THR A 28 5.56 -15.62 -4.91
CA THR A 28 6.23 -14.59 -5.70
C THR A 28 5.24 -13.88 -6.62
N MET A 29 4.38 -14.62 -7.31
CA MET A 29 3.33 -14.04 -8.15
C MET A 29 2.38 -13.16 -7.35
N LEU A 30 1.94 -13.62 -6.17
CA LEU A 30 1.06 -12.85 -5.30
C LEU A 30 1.70 -11.56 -4.82
N ILE A 31 3.00 -11.59 -4.49
CA ILE A 31 3.76 -10.40 -4.10
C ILE A 31 3.82 -9.39 -5.26
N TRP A 32 4.07 -9.84 -6.48
CA TRP A 32 4.08 -8.97 -7.66
C TRP A 32 2.71 -8.36 -7.93
N ILE A 33 1.65 -9.16 -7.85
CA ILE A 33 0.27 -8.68 -8.03
C ILE A 33 -0.06 -7.64 -6.95
N ALA A 34 0.27 -7.92 -5.69
CA ALA A 34 0.06 -6.99 -4.59
C ALA A 34 0.86 -5.70 -4.78
N GLY A 35 2.11 -5.81 -5.22
CA GLY A 35 2.97 -4.66 -5.50
C GLY A 35 2.42 -3.76 -6.60
N ILE A 36 1.95 -4.34 -7.69
CA ILE A 36 1.31 -3.61 -8.79
C ILE A 36 0.02 -2.95 -8.31
N SER A 37 -0.80 -3.66 -7.52
CA SER A 37 -2.03 -3.12 -6.95
C SER A 37 -1.75 -1.92 -6.04
N LEU A 38 -0.70 -1.98 -5.23
CA LEU A 38 -0.25 -0.87 -4.40
C LEU A 38 0.21 0.32 -5.23
N LEU A 39 0.94 0.09 -6.32
CA LEU A 39 1.33 1.15 -7.25
C LEU A 39 0.12 1.86 -7.84
N VAL A 40 -0.87 1.10 -8.32
CA VAL A 40 -2.12 1.65 -8.87
C VAL A 40 -2.86 2.45 -7.80
N GLY A 41 -2.97 1.90 -6.60
CA GLY A 41 -3.57 2.60 -5.46
C GLY A 41 -2.83 3.88 -5.09
N GLY A 42 -1.51 3.84 -5.09
CA GLY A 42 -0.66 5.01 -4.84
C GLY A 42 -0.84 6.11 -5.87
N ILE A 43 -0.89 5.75 -7.14
CA ILE A 43 -1.18 6.70 -8.23
C ILE A 43 -2.57 7.31 -8.04
N GLY A 44 -3.56 6.51 -7.63
CA GLY A 44 -4.90 6.99 -7.30
C GLY A 44 -4.88 8.03 -6.18
N VAL A 45 -4.15 7.77 -5.11
CA VAL A 45 -3.97 8.72 -4.01
C VAL A 45 -3.28 10.00 -4.50
N MET A 46 -2.23 9.87 -5.31
CA MET A 46 -1.54 11.00 -5.89
C MET A 46 -2.50 11.88 -6.72
N ASN A 47 -3.34 11.27 -7.54
CA ASN A 47 -4.32 11.99 -8.36
C ASN A 47 -5.35 12.71 -7.49
N ILE A 48 -5.87 12.05 -6.45
CA ILE A 48 -6.80 12.67 -5.49
C ILE A 48 -6.15 13.87 -4.81
N MET A 49 -4.91 13.72 -4.38
CA MET A 49 -4.17 14.79 -3.71
C MET A 49 -3.87 15.96 -4.65
N LEU A 50 -3.53 15.69 -5.90
CA LEU A 50 -3.31 16.74 -6.91
C LEU A 50 -4.58 17.55 -7.16
N VAL A 51 -5.71 16.89 -7.27
CA VAL A 51 -7.03 17.55 -7.42
C VAL A 51 -7.33 18.37 -6.17
N SER A 52 -7.11 17.80 -4.98
CA SER A 52 -7.32 18.49 -3.70
C SER A 52 -6.47 19.76 -3.60
N VAL A 53 -5.21 19.70 -3.97
CA VAL A 53 -4.32 20.88 -4.00
C VAL A 53 -4.85 21.94 -4.96
N THR A 54 -5.30 21.53 -6.14
CA THR A 54 -5.85 22.44 -7.13
C THR A 54 -7.14 23.13 -6.63
N GLU A 55 -8.03 22.38 -5.99
CA GLU A 55 -9.26 22.92 -5.43
C GLU A 55 -9.02 23.83 -4.22
N ARG A 56 -7.98 23.57 -3.45
CA ARG A 56 -7.63 24.31 -2.24
C ARG A 56 -6.55 25.37 -2.48
N THR A 57 -6.32 25.76 -3.73
CA THR A 57 -5.25 26.68 -4.13
C THR A 57 -5.38 28.03 -3.41
N SER A 58 -6.59 28.60 -3.33
CA SER A 58 -6.82 29.87 -2.64
C SER A 58 -6.59 29.77 -1.12
N GLU A 59 -7.01 28.68 -0.50
CA GLU A 59 -6.76 28.42 0.93
C GLU A 59 -5.26 28.33 1.23
N ILE A 60 -4.51 27.62 0.39
CA ILE A 60 -3.05 27.48 0.52
C ILE A 60 -2.39 28.84 0.33
N GLY A 61 -2.83 29.60 -0.67
CA GLY A 61 -2.34 30.96 -0.93
C GLY A 61 -2.57 31.89 0.24
N LEU A 62 -3.74 31.83 0.87
CA LEU A 62 -4.06 32.60 2.06
C LEU A 62 -3.14 32.24 3.23
N LYS A 63 -2.94 30.96 3.49
CA LYS A 63 -2.04 30.50 4.55
C LYS A 63 -0.61 31.00 4.34
N LYS A 64 -0.12 30.98 3.12
CA LYS A 64 1.21 31.48 2.77
C LYS A 64 1.29 33.01 2.92
N ALA A 65 0.25 33.71 2.51
CA ALA A 65 0.18 35.16 2.60
C ALA A 65 0.24 35.66 4.06
N ILE A 66 -0.32 34.89 5.00
CA ILE A 66 -0.28 35.23 6.44
C ILE A 66 0.94 34.63 7.15
N GLY A 67 1.90 34.07 6.43
CA GLY A 67 3.20 33.70 6.95
C GLY A 67 3.46 32.21 7.14
N ALA A 68 2.62 31.33 6.62
CA ALA A 68 2.87 29.88 6.70
C ALA A 68 4.12 29.51 5.90
N LYS A 69 4.99 28.69 6.50
CA LYS A 69 6.21 28.21 5.87
C LYS A 69 5.90 27.10 4.87
N LYS A 70 6.73 27.02 3.81
CA LYS A 70 6.66 25.92 2.84
C LYS A 70 6.66 24.54 3.50
N LYS A 71 7.54 24.35 4.48
CA LYS A 71 7.66 23.10 5.23
C LYS A 71 6.35 22.72 5.95
N ALA A 72 5.67 23.70 6.54
CA ALA A 72 4.41 23.46 7.23
C ALA A 72 3.33 22.96 6.27
N ILE A 73 3.22 23.57 5.09
CA ILE A 73 2.26 23.17 4.06
C ILE A 73 2.62 21.79 3.51
N LEU A 74 3.90 21.54 3.20
CA LEU A 74 4.39 20.24 2.76
C LEU A 74 4.00 19.15 3.74
N MET A 75 4.27 19.35 5.04
CA MET A 75 3.99 18.38 6.08
C MET A 75 2.49 18.16 6.28
N GLN A 76 1.68 19.19 6.12
CA GLN A 76 0.22 19.09 6.20
C GLN A 76 -0.32 18.14 5.12
N PHE A 77 0.03 18.39 3.86
CA PHE A 77 -0.45 17.56 2.73
C PHE A 77 0.16 16.16 2.76
N LEU A 78 1.43 16.05 3.14
CA LEU A 78 2.07 14.74 3.28
C LEU A 78 1.40 13.90 4.37
N THR A 79 1.05 14.52 5.50
CA THR A 79 0.31 13.86 6.58
C THR A 79 -1.06 13.39 6.12
N GLU A 80 -1.78 14.20 5.35
CA GLU A 80 -3.06 13.80 4.76
C GLU A 80 -2.91 12.57 3.87
N ALA A 81 -1.87 12.54 3.03
CA ALA A 81 -1.59 11.39 2.17
C ALA A 81 -1.27 10.12 2.97
N VAL A 82 -0.44 10.24 4.01
CA VAL A 82 -0.06 9.11 4.87
C VAL A 82 -1.28 8.58 5.65
N VAL A 83 -2.11 9.46 6.18
CA VAL A 83 -3.34 9.07 6.89
C VAL A 83 -4.27 8.33 5.93
N LEU A 84 -4.46 8.85 4.72
CA LEU A 84 -5.34 8.25 3.72
C LEU A 84 -4.86 6.84 3.33
N THR A 85 -3.57 6.68 3.05
CA THR A 85 -3.00 5.38 2.68
C THR A 85 -2.96 4.41 3.86
N SER A 86 -2.73 4.89 5.07
CA SER A 86 -2.76 4.07 6.29
C SER A 86 -4.15 3.51 6.55
N LEU A 87 -5.18 4.35 6.40
CA LEU A 87 -6.58 3.91 6.51
C LEU A 87 -6.91 2.89 5.43
N GLY A 88 -6.47 3.13 4.19
CA GLY A 88 -6.62 2.20 3.09
C GLY A 88 -5.94 0.85 3.37
N GLY A 89 -4.72 0.89 3.89
CA GLY A 89 -3.98 -0.31 4.27
C GLY A 89 -4.66 -1.09 5.39
N LEU A 90 -5.17 -0.40 6.40
CA LEU A 90 -5.91 -1.02 7.50
C LEU A 90 -7.20 -1.68 7.01
N LEU A 91 -7.97 -0.97 6.18
CA LEU A 91 -9.19 -1.51 5.58
C LEU A 91 -8.88 -2.69 4.67
N GLY A 92 -7.78 -2.63 3.93
CA GLY A 92 -7.31 -3.73 3.09
C GLY A 92 -6.98 -4.98 3.90
N VAL A 93 -6.27 -4.83 5.01
CA VAL A 93 -5.94 -5.94 5.93
C VAL A 93 -7.21 -6.54 6.53
N ILE A 94 -8.13 -5.72 7.02
CA ILE A 94 -9.40 -6.17 7.60
C ILE A 94 -10.21 -6.93 6.55
N SER A 95 -10.35 -6.36 5.35
CA SER A 95 -11.08 -6.99 4.25
C SER A 95 -10.44 -8.30 3.83
N GLY A 96 -9.11 -8.35 3.75
CA GLY A 96 -8.37 -9.55 3.41
C GLY A 96 -8.57 -10.67 4.43
N ILE A 97 -8.53 -10.35 5.71
CA ILE A 97 -8.77 -11.32 6.80
C ILE A 97 -10.22 -11.83 6.74
N LEU A 98 -11.19 -10.95 6.56
CA LEU A 98 -12.59 -11.36 6.45
C LEU A 98 -12.83 -12.28 5.25
N LEU A 99 -12.26 -11.94 4.09
CA LEU A 99 -12.34 -12.80 2.90
C LEU A 99 -11.68 -14.15 3.13
N ALA A 100 -10.54 -14.18 3.80
CA ALA A 100 -9.85 -15.42 4.13
C ALA A 100 -10.72 -16.33 5.02
N PHE A 101 -11.40 -15.76 6.01
CA PHE A 101 -12.33 -16.53 6.85
C PHE A 101 -13.54 -17.06 6.07
N VAL A 102 -14.11 -16.25 5.18
CA VAL A 102 -15.23 -16.67 4.33
C VAL A 102 -14.83 -17.82 3.44
N ILE A 103 -13.69 -17.71 2.76
CA ILE A 103 -13.18 -18.75 1.87
C ILE A 103 -12.85 -20.03 2.64
N SER A 104 -12.26 -19.89 3.82
CA SER A 104 -11.98 -21.01 4.73
C SER A 104 -13.23 -21.75 5.13
N SER A 105 -14.27 -21.00 5.49
CA SER A 105 -15.56 -21.56 5.91
C SER A 105 -16.24 -22.33 4.76
N LEU A 106 -16.18 -21.78 3.55
CA LEU A 106 -16.84 -22.41 2.40
C LEU A 106 -16.09 -23.64 1.87
N ASN A 107 -14.78 -23.63 1.91
CA ASN A 107 -13.95 -24.67 1.31
C ASN A 107 -13.31 -25.60 2.35
N GLN A 108 -13.56 -25.38 3.62
CA GLN A 108 -12.98 -26.16 4.73
C GLN A 108 -11.44 -26.19 4.70
N ILE A 109 -10.85 -25.09 4.25
CA ILE A 109 -9.40 -24.89 4.24
C ILE A 109 -8.99 -24.10 5.47
N PRO A 110 -7.99 -24.57 6.25
CA PRO A 110 -7.57 -23.82 7.43
C PRO A 110 -6.94 -22.47 7.04
N VAL A 111 -7.26 -21.43 7.80
CA VAL A 111 -6.70 -20.08 7.63
C VAL A 111 -5.63 -19.84 8.67
N ALA A 112 -4.45 -19.42 8.20
CA ALA A 112 -3.39 -18.91 9.05
C ALA A 112 -3.32 -17.39 8.88
N ILE A 113 -3.55 -16.64 9.95
CA ILE A 113 -3.45 -15.17 9.95
C ILE A 113 -2.08 -14.81 10.50
N SER A 114 -1.29 -14.09 9.71
CA SER A 114 0.01 -13.57 10.14
C SER A 114 -0.14 -12.13 10.61
N VAL A 115 0.05 -11.91 11.89
CA VAL A 115 0.08 -10.56 12.47
C VAL A 115 1.26 -9.76 11.91
N GLU A 116 2.39 -10.40 11.73
CA GLU A 116 3.59 -9.77 11.15
C GLU A 116 3.31 -9.25 9.74
N ALA A 117 2.73 -10.09 8.87
CA ALA A 117 2.38 -9.69 7.51
C ALA A 117 1.37 -8.54 7.50
N SER A 118 0.41 -8.54 8.42
CA SER A 118 -0.57 -7.46 8.55
C SER A 118 0.08 -6.14 8.94
N ILE A 119 1.00 -6.16 9.89
CA ILE A 119 1.77 -4.97 10.31
C ILE A 119 2.62 -4.46 9.16
N VAL A 120 3.33 -5.35 8.46
CA VAL A 120 4.16 -4.99 7.30
C VAL A 120 3.29 -4.35 6.20
N ALA A 121 2.11 -4.87 5.94
CA ALA A 121 1.19 -4.32 4.95
C ALA A 121 0.77 -2.88 5.29
N VAL A 122 0.42 -2.62 6.54
CA VAL A 122 0.02 -1.27 7.00
C VAL A 122 1.21 -0.31 6.93
N VAL A 123 2.38 -0.72 7.41
CA VAL A 123 3.60 0.09 7.35
C VAL A 123 3.97 0.40 5.90
N PHE A 124 3.88 -0.59 5.01
CA PHE A 124 4.15 -0.39 3.59
C PHE A 124 3.16 0.59 2.96
N SER A 125 1.89 0.56 3.36
CA SER A 125 0.89 1.55 2.94
C SER A 125 1.28 2.98 3.34
N MET A 126 1.84 3.15 4.53
CA MET A 126 2.36 4.46 4.98
C MET A 126 3.50 4.94 4.08
N VAL A 127 4.43 4.04 3.74
CA VAL A 127 5.55 4.34 2.83
C VAL A 127 5.04 4.77 1.46
N ILE A 128 4.04 4.06 0.92
CA ILE A 128 3.39 4.42 -0.34
C ILE A 128 2.76 5.82 -0.24
N GLY A 129 2.12 6.14 0.87
CA GLY A 129 1.57 7.46 1.13
C GLY A 129 2.63 8.57 1.10
N ILE A 130 3.80 8.31 1.67
CA ILE A 130 4.92 9.25 1.63
C ILE A 130 5.41 9.42 0.18
N VAL A 131 5.67 8.32 -0.52
CA VAL A 131 6.23 8.34 -1.88
C VAL A 131 5.29 9.07 -2.85
N PHE A 132 4.02 8.68 -2.89
CA PHE A 132 3.05 9.27 -3.84
C PHE A 132 2.45 10.58 -3.36
N GLY A 133 2.53 10.88 -2.07
CA GLY A 133 2.11 12.16 -1.51
C GLY A 133 3.13 13.27 -1.64
N LEU A 134 4.40 12.95 -1.91
CA LEU A 134 5.47 13.96 -2.02
C LEU A 134 5.22 14.96 -3.15
N LEU A 135 4.85 14.50 -4.34
CA LEU A 135 4.65 15.39 -5.48
C LEU A 135 3.49 16.38 -5.25
N PRO A 136 2.27 15.96 -4.85
CA PRO A 136 1.20 16.92 -4.52
C PRO A 136 1.59 17.88 -3.39
N SER A 137 2.24 17.35 -2.35
CA SER A 137 2.67 18.15 -1.20
C SER A 137 3.70 19.21 -1.59
N TYR A 138 4.64 18.84 -2.44
CA TYR A 138 5.65 19.75 -2.97
C TYR A 138 5.00 20.83 -3.84
N LYS A 139 4.06 20.48 -4.69
CA LYS A 139 3.31 21.44 -5.51
C LYS A 139 2.54 22.41 -4.63
N ALA A 140 1.87 21.93 -3.60
CA ALA A 140 1.15 22.79 -2.65
C ALA A 140 2.10 23.76 -1.93
N ALA A 141 3.25 23.27 -1.48
CA ALA A 141 4.24 24.06 -0.75
C ALA A 141 4.88 25.16 -1.61
N ASN A 142 4.96 24.94 -2.91
CA ASN A 142 5.61 25.89 -3.84
C ASN A 142 4.63 26.79 -4.61
N LEU A 143 3.36 26.80 -4.24
CA LEU A 143 2.41 27.74 -4.83
C LEU A 143 2.79 29.20 -4.47
N ASP A 144 2.75 30.06 -5.49
CA ASP A 144 2.91 31.49 -5.27
C ASP A 144 1.62 32.05 -4.62
N PRO A 145 1.70 32.72 -3.45
CA PRO A 145 0.51 33.26 -2.79
C PRO A 145 -0.30 34.19 -3.67
N ILE A 146 0.37 35.02 -4.47
CA ILE A 146 -0.31 36.00 -5.34
C ILE A 146 -1.07 35.26 -6.46
N ASP A 147 -0.42 34.31 -7.12
CA ASP A 147 -1.05 33.52 -8.17
C ASP A 147 -2.16 32.63 -7.63
N ALA A 148 -1.95 32.04 -6.45
CA ALA A 148 -2.93 31.19 -5.80
C ALA A 148 -4.21 31.95 -5.44
N LEU A 149 -4.11 33.19 -4.95
CA LEU A 149 -5.25 34.03 -4.58
C LEU A 149 -6.00 34.59 -5.80
N ARG A 150 -5.37 34.64 -6.97
CA ARG A 150 -6.00 35.07 -8.24
C ARG A 150 -6.86 33.99 -8.88
N ARG A 151 -6.63 32.73 -8.53
CA ARG A 151 -7.41 31.61 -9.06
C ARG A 151 -8.70 31.45 -8.26
N GLU A 152 -9.81 31.60 -8.94
CA GLU A 152 -11.15 31.33 -8.39
C GLU A 152 -11.75 30.06 -8.99
#